data_08466fe0318112534477ad2e522b4eea
#
_entry.id   08466fe0318112534477ad2e522b4eea
#
_cell.length_a   1.000
_cell.length_b   1.000
_cell.length_c   1.000
_cell.angle_alpha   90.00
_cell.angle_beta   90.00
_cell.angle_gamma   90.00
#
_symmetry.space_group_name_H-M   'P 1'
#
loop_
_entity.id
_entity.type
_entity.pdbx_description
1 polymer ?
#
loop_
_entity_poly.entity_id
_entity_poly.type
_entity_poly.pdbx_seq_one_letter_code
_entity_poly.pdbx_strand_id
1 'polypeptide(L)'
;RREAEALAALADALGDSFSGAVTLLMAARGRVIVSGMGKSGHIARKIAATFASTGTPAHFVHPAEASHGDLGMVAEGDVLLVLSNSGETPELADILAHAKRFSIPLIAVAGRAGSTLMRQADVGLLLPQVPEACETGIVPTTSTTMTLALGDALAIALMEHRAFTPDHFRLFHPGGKLGARLLKVGDLMHADPPLVTEALPMGEVLVEISRKGFGVVGVTDATGQLSGIITDGDLRRHLDGLMTRRAGEVMTRAPKTIGPDALAGEALALMNDRKITCLLVTATEDAPRAIGILHVHDCLRAGLS
;
A
#
# COMPACT_ATOMS: atom_id res chain seq x y z
N ARG A 1 -11.47 -25.53 -11.54
CA ARG A 1 -11.35 -25.43 -12.99
C ARG A 1 -12.42 -24.51 -13.57
N ARG A 2 -13.74 -24.78 -13.35
CA ARG A 2 -14.83 -23.93 -13.90
C ARG A 2 -14.66 -22.44 -13.61
N GLU A 3 -14.31 -22.06 -12.38
CA GLU A 3 -14.07 -20.66 -12.02
C GLU A 3 -12.85 -20.08 -12.75
N ALA A 4 -11.79 -20.85 -12.96
CA ALA A 4 -10.62 -20.40 -13.73
C ALA A 4 -10.96 -20.16 -15.20
N GLU A 5 -11.76 -21.07 -15.80
CA GLU A 5 -12.25 -20.92 -17.19
C GLU A 5 -13.16 -19.69 -17.30
N ALA A 6 -13.99 -19.44 -16.31
CA ALA A 6 -14.86 -18.27 -16.26
C ALA A 6 -14.09 -16.95 -16.15
N LEU A 7 -12.99 -16.92 -15.40
CA LEU A 7 -12.11 -15.74 -15.31
C LEU A 7 -11.40 -15.48 -16.66
N ALA A 8 -10.99 -16.54 -17.37
CA ALA A 8 -10.45 -16.38 -18.73
C ALA A 8 -11.50 -15.80 -19.68
N ALA A 9 -12.72 -16.34 -19.67
CA ALA A 9 -13.82 -15.82 -20.47
C ALA A 9 -14.19 -14.37 -20.11
N LEU A 10 -14.10 -14.01 -18.84
CA LEU A 10 -14.29 -12.62 -18.40
C LEU A 10 -13.20 -11.70 -18.97
N ALA A 11 -11.95 -12.11 -18.94
CA ALA A 11 -10.84 -11.33 -19.50
C ALA A 11 -11.03 -11.07 -21.00
N ASP A 12 -11.43 -12.10 -21.75
CA ASP A 12 -11.71 -11.99 -23.20
C ASP A 12 -12.94 -11.12 -23.51
N ALA A 13 -13.87 -10.98 -22.57
CA ALA A 13 -15.09 -10.18 -22.70
C ALA A 13 -14.92 -8.69 -22.32
N LEU A 14 -13.77 -8.31 -21.74
CA LEU A 14 -13.50 -6.90 -21.43
C LEU A 14 -13.31 -6.11 -22.73
N GLY A 15 -14.10 -5.03 -22.88
CA GLY A 15 -14.09 -4.20 -24.09
C GLY A 15 -14.54 -2.77 -23.79
N ASP A 16 -15.22 -2.13 -24.72
CA ASP A 16 -15.61 -0.71 -24.64
C ASP A 16 -16.45 -0.39 -23.39
N SER A 17 -17.30 -1.31 -22.96
CA SER A 17 -18.08 -1.11 -21.73
C SER A 17 -17.20 -1.03 -20.46
N PHE A 18 -16.11 -1.81 -20.42
CA PHE A 18 -15.14 -1.71 -19.31
C PHE A 18 -14.43 -0.35 -19.34
N SER A 19 -13.96 0.07 -20.52
CA SER A 19 -13.33 1.40 -20.70
C SER A 19 -14.29 2.53 -20.39
N GLY A 20 -15.57 2.38 -20.76
CA GLY A 20 -16.65 3.31 -20.41
C GLY A 20 -16.88 3.42 -18.89
N ALA A 21 -16.86 2.27 -18.19
CA ALA A 21 -16.99 2.24 -16.74
C ALA A 21 -15.79 2.94 -16.05
N VAL A 22 -14.56 2.66 -16.49
CA VAL A 22 -13.36 3.34 -15.98
C VAL A 22 -13.45 4.85 -16.21
N THR A 23 -13.86 5.29 -17.40
CA THR A 23 -14.04 6.71 -17.73
C THR A 23 -15.07 7.38 -16.81
N LEU A 24 -16.19 6.72 -16.57
CA LEU A 24 -17.26 7.23 -15.70
C LEU A 24 -16.77 7.33 -14.26
N LEU A 25 -16.06 6.32 -13.76
CA LEU A 25 -15.49 6.30 -12.41
C LEU A 25 -14.38 7.35 -12.25
N MET A 26 -13.59 7.60 -13.27
CA MET A 26 -12.57 8.66 -13.26
C MET A 26 -13.17 10.06 -13.23
N ALA A 27 -14.33 10.25 -13.84
CA ALA A 27 -15.05 11.53 -13.87
C ALA A 27 -15.84 11.81 -12.57
N ALA A 28 -15.96 10.84 -11.65
CA ALA A 28 -16.64 11.02 -10.39
C ALA A 28 -15.99 12.13 -9.55
N ARG A 29 -16.82 13.10 -9.09
CA ARG A 29 -16.40 14.20 -8.20
C ARG A 29 -16.59 13.85 -6.73
N GLY A 30 -17.48 12.89 -6.46
CA GLY A 30 -17.81 12.35 -5.15
C GLY A 30 -17.16 10.99 -4.94
N ARG A 31 -17.99 10.02 -4.55
CA ARG A 31 -17.59 8.66 -4.16
C ARG A 31 -18.14 7.64 -5.12
N VAL A 32 -17.56 6.44 -5.11
CA VAL A 32 -18.16 5.26 -5.72
C VAL A 32 -19.04 4.59 -4.68
N ILE A 33 -20.34 4.59 -4.90
CA ILE A 33 -21.30 3.88 -4.05
C ILE A 33 -21.51 2.50 -4.64
N VAL A 34 -21.11 1.47 -3.91
CA VAL A 34 -21.25 0.07 -4.37
C VAL A 34 -22.43 -0.57 -3.65
N SER A 35 -23.33 -1.21 -4.40
CA SER A 35 -24.52 -1.83 -3.83
C SER A 35 -24.78 -3.21 -4.43
N GLY A 36 -25.49 -4.06 -3.66
CA GLY A 36 -25.88 -5.40 -4.05
C GLY A 36 -26.50 -6.16 -2.89
N MET A 37 -27.29 -7.18 -3.19
CA MET A 37 -28.01 -7.97 -2.19
C MET A 37 -27.36 -9.34 -1.97
N GLY A 38 -27.41 -9.85 -0.74
CA GLY A 38 -26.92 -11.19 -0.39
C GLY A 38 -25.45 -11.40 -0.71
N LYS A 39 -25.11 -12.45 -1.48
CA LYS A 39 -23.71 -12.72 -1.90
C LYS A 39 -23.11 -11.60 -2.73
N SER A 40 -23.90 -10.99 -3.63
CA SER A 40 -23.47 -9.80 -4.38
C SER A 40 -23.17 -8.63 -3.44
N GLY A 41 -23.90 -8.47 -2.34
CA GLY A 41 -23.63 -7.46 -1.32
C GLY A 41 -22.31 -7.67 -0.59
N HIS A 42 -21.94 -8.92 -0.28
CA HIS A 42 -20.62 -9.24 0.30
C HIS A 42 -19.49 -8.91 -0.66
N ILE A 43 -19.66 -9.24 -1.95
CA ILE A 43 -18.71 -8.86 -3.00
C ILE A 43 -18.63 -7.33 -3.15
N ALA A 44 -19.77 -6.64 -3.13
CA ALA A 44 -19.83 -5.17 -3.19
C ALA A 44 -19.07 -4.51 -2.04
N ARG A 45 -19.19 -5.03 -0.81
CA ARG A 45 -18.40 -4.55 0.34
C ARG A 45 -16.89 -4.69 0.11
N LYS A 46 -16.46 -5.85 -0.42
CA LYS A 46 -15.04 -6.07 -0.74
C LYS A 46 -14.57 -5.11 -1.84
N ILE A 47 -15.34 -4.92 -2.89
CA ILE A 47 -15.00 -4.00 -3.99
C ILE A 47 -14.88 -2.56 -3.47
N ALA A 48 -15.83 -2.10 -2.65
CA ALA A 48 -15.78 -0.78 -2.03
C ALA A 48 -14.51 -0.59 -1.18
N ALA A 49 -14.15 -1.60 -0.38
CA ALA A 49 -12.92 -1.60 0.41
C ALA A 49 -11.66 -1.55 -0.48
N THR A 50 -11.65 -2.29 -1.60
CA THR A 50 -10.54 -2.27 -2.56
C THR A 50 -10.40 -0.88 -3.21
N PHE A 51 -11.48 -0.28 -3.69
CA PHE A 51 -11.46 1.09 -4.23
C PHE A 51 -10.88 2.08 -3.21
N ALA A 52 -11.39 2.07 -1.98
CA ALA A 52 -10.93 2.97 -0.92
C ALA A 52 -9.44 2.79 -0.64
N SER A 53 -8.97 1.54 -0.57
CA SER A 53 -7.56 1.23 -0.29
C SER A 53 -6.60 1.52 -1.45
N THR A 54 -7.12 1.65 -2.67
CA THR A 54 -6.37 2.00 -3.89
C THR A 54 -6.56 3.45 -4.33
N GLY A 55 -7.08 4.32 -3.44
CA GLY A 55 -7.14 5.76 -3.67
C GLY A 55 -8.42 6.27 -4.34
N THR A 56 -9.44 5.41 -4.51
CA THR A 56 -10.76 5.81 -4.99
C THR A 56 -11.75 5.80 -3.82
N PRO A 57 -12.22 6.95 -3.33
CA PRO A 57 -13.19 7.00 -2.23
C PRO A 57 -14.45 6.19 -2.57
N ALA A 58 -14.80 5.22 -1.75
CA ALA A 58 -15.93 4.34 -2.00
C ALA A 58 -16.62 3.89 -0.71
N HIS A 59 -17.93 3.63 -0.81
CA HIS A 59 -18.74 3.09 0.26
C HIS A 59 -19.66 2.00 -0.25
N PHE A 60 -20.00 1.08 0.63
CA PHE A 60 -21.07 0.12 0.40
C PHE A 60 -22.36 0.65 1.00
N VAL A 61 -23.45 0.63 0.22
CA VAL A 61 -24.81 0.91 0.68
C VAL A 61 -25.65 -0.35 0.49
N HIS A 62 -26.23 -0.86 1.57
CA HIS A 62 -27.11 -2.03 1.50
C HIS A 62 -28.47 -1.62 0.92
N PRO A 63 -29.00 -2.29 -0.12
CA PRO A 63 -30.21 -1.82 -0.80
C PRO A 63 -31.45 -1.81 0.10
N ALA A 64 -31.59 -2.75 1.03
CA ALA A 64 -32.70 -2.73 1.97
C ALA A 64 -32.61 -1.56 2.96
N GLU A 65 -31.42 -1.23 3.46
CA GLU A 65 -31.21 -0.07 4.33
C GLU A 65 -31.40 1.24 3.57
N ALA A 66 -31.06 1.25 2.27
CA ALA A 66 -31.32 2.39 1.38
C ALA A 66 -32.80 2.80 1.41
N SER A 67 -33.73 1.83 1.34
CA SER A 67 -35.18 2.06 1.42
C SER A 67 -35.63 2.61 2.78
N HIS A 68 -34.79 2.58 3.80
CA HIS A 68 -35.09 3.04 5.16
C HIS A 68 -34.25 4.25 5.60
N GLY A 69 -33.64 4.97 4.67
CA GLY A 69 -32.95 6.25 4.94
C GLY A 69 -31.55 6.38 4.39
N ASP A 70 -30.85 5.27 4.12
CA ASP A 70 -29.46 5.29 3.65
C ASP A 70 -29.33 5.78 2.19
N LEU A 71 -30.44 6.03 1.47
CA LEU A 71 -30.40 6.80 0.21
C LEU A 71 -29.73 8.17 0.39
N GLY A 72 -29.80 8.76 1.58
CA GLY A 72 -29.07 9.99 1.92
C GLY A 72 -27.55 9.88 1.85
N MET A 73 -26.99 8.67 1.78
CA MET A 73 -25.56 8.44 1.56
C MET A 73 -25.15 8.55 0.08
N VAL A 74 -26.12 8.62 -0.83
CA VAL A 74 -25.92 8.67 -2.29
C VAL A 74 -26.23 10.09 -2.76
N ALA A 75 -25.20 10.85 -3.11
CA ALA A 75 -25.29 12.28 -3.37
C ALA A 75 -24.88 12.64 -4.80
N GLU A 76 -25.19 13.89 -5.18
CA GLU A 76 -24.71 14.45 -6.45
C GLU A 76 -23.17 14.41 -6.52
N GLY A 77 -22.65 14.03 -7.68
CA GLY A 77 -21.21 13.83 -7.91
C GLY A 77 -20.70 12.42 -7.63
N ASP A 78 -21.52 11.57 -6.98
CA ASP A 78 -21.20 10.15 -6.81
C ASP A 78 -21.43 9.36 -8.10
N VAL A 79 -20.89 8.15 -8.16
CA VAL A 79 -21.20 7.13 -9.17
C VAL A 79 -21.69 5.88 -8.45
N LEU A 80 -22.82 5.34 -8.89
CA LEU A 80 -23.39 4.12 -8.34
C LEU A 80 -22.93 2.90 -9.15
N LEU A 81 -22.35 1.90 -8.48
CA LEU A 81 -21.98 0.59 -9.02
C LEU A 81 -22.86 -0.49 -8.39
N VAL A 82 -23.75 -1.09 -9.16
CA VAL A 82 -24.74 -2.06 -8.68
C VAL A 82 -24.43 -3.46 -9.20
N LEU A 83 -24.39 -4.43 -8.30
CA LEU A 83 -24.08 -5.82 -8.55
C LEU A 83 -25.32 -6.70 -8.38
N SER A 84 -25.77 -7.36 -9.45
CA SER A 84 -26.86 -8.33 -9.41
C SER A 84 -26.76 -9.31 -10.56
N ASN A 85 -26.42 -10.58 -10.30
CA ASN A 85 -26.27 -11.57 -11.37
C ASN A 85 -27.54 -11.73 -12.21
N SER A 86 -28.74 -11.77 -11.59
CA SER A 86 -30.01 -11.81 -12.33
C SER A 86 -30.35 -10.47 -13.00
N GLY A 87 -29.92 -9.36 -12.39
CA GLY A 87 -30.31 -8.00 -12.75
C GLY A 87 -31.78 -7.66 -12.45
N GLU A 88 -32.49 -8.54 -11.71
CA GLU A 88 -33.92 -8.45 -11.39
C GLU A 88 -34.19 -8.48 -9.87
N THR A 89 -33.20 -8.11 -9.04
CA THR A 89 -33.29 -8.09 -7.58
C THR A 89 -34.24 -6.96 -7.14
N PRO A 90 -35.44 -7.25 -6.54
CA PRO A 90 -36.43 -6.23 -6.23
C PRO A 90 -35.94 -5.17 -5.25
N GLU A 91 -35.11 -5.54 -4.29
CA GLU A 91 -34.57 -4.64 -3.25
C GLU A 91 -33.68 -3.53 -3.83
N LEU A 92 -33.26 -3.62 -5.08
CA LEU A 92 -32.49 -2.58 -5.76
C LEU A 92 -33.39 -1.45 -6.30
N ALA A 93 -34.71 -1.63 -6.35
CA ALA A 93 -35.62 -0.70 -7.04
C ALA A 93 -35.48 0.74 -6.52
N ASP A 94 -35.44 0.95 -5.22
CA ASP A 94 -35.42 2.29 -4.63
C ASP A 94 -34.09 3.02 -4.87
N ILE A 95 -32.96 2.33 -4.77
CA ILE A 95 -31.65 2.94 -5.05
C ILE A 95 -31.48 3.26 -6.54
N LEU A 96 -32.02 2.45 -7.44
CA LEU A 96 -32.05 2.72 -8.88
C LEU A 96 -32.95 3.92 -9.21
N ALA A 97 -34.16 3.98 -8.62
CA ALA A 97 -35.04 5.09 -8.78
C ALA A 97 -34.44 6.41 -8.25
N HIS A 98 -33.74 6.35 -7.13
CA HIS A 98 -33.00 7.48 -6.56
C HIS A 98 -31.91 7.97 -7.51
N ALA A 99 -31.06 7.06 -8.03
CA ALA A 99 -30.00 7.40 -8.96
C ALA A 99 -30.58 8.10 -10.21
N LYS A 100 -31.65 7.56 -10.78
CA LYS A 100 -32.30 8.14 -11.94
C LYS A 100 -32.91 9.54 -11.63
N ARG A 101 -33.56 9.70 -10.48
CA ARG A 101 -34.18 10.97 -10.07
C ARG A 101 -33.16 12.09 -9.91
N PHE A 102 -31.97 11.79 -9.37
CA PHE A 102 -30.93 12.77 -9.09
C PHE A 102 -29.80 12.76 -10.13
N SER A 103 -30.01 12.07 -11.27
CA SER A 103 -29.03 11.97 -12.36
C SER A 103 -27.65 11.49 -11.90
N ILE A 104 -27.64 10.56 -10.94
CA ILE A 104 -26.43 9.91 -10.45
C ILE A 104 -26.05 8.83 -11.45
N PRO A 105 -24.84 8.87 -12.05
CA PRO A 105 -24.41 7.90 -13.03
C PRO A 105 -24.41 6.47 -12.46
N LEU A 106 -24.93 5.51 -13.24
CA LEU A 106 -25.14 4.12 -12.85
C LEU A 106 -24.31 3.17 -13.71
N ILE A 107 -23.46 2.40 -13.07
CA ILE A 107 -22.77 1.25 -13.65
C ILE A 107 -23.45 -0.02 -13.13
N ALA A 108 -23.88 -0.89 -14.04
CA ALA A 108 -24.48 -2.18 -13.72
C ALA A 108 -23.50 -3.34 -13.96
N VAL A 109 -23.46 -4.31 -13.06
CA VAL A 109 -22.80 -5.61 -13.28
C VAL A 109 -23.87 -6.69 -13.19
N ALA A 110 -24.12 -7.40 -14.29
CA ALA A 110 -25.13 -8.46 -14.32
C ALA A 110 -24.76 -9.57 -15.33
N GLY A 111 -25.35 -10.75 -15.14
CA GLY A 111 -25.21 -11.88 -16.06
C GLY A 111 -26.25 -11.91 -17.18
N ARG A 112 -27.23 -10.99 -17.20
CA ARG A 112 -28.35 -10.96 -18.17
C ARG A 112 -28.47 -9.60 -18.84
N ALA A 113 -28.14 -9.53 -20.13
CA ALA A 113 -28.14 -8.29 -20.91
C ALA A 113 -29.48 -7.56 -20.93
N GLY A 114 -30.58 -8.30 -21.02
CA GLY A 114 -31.95 -7.73 -21.07
C GLY A 114 -32.58 -7.45 -19.70
N SER A 115 -31.82 -7.54 -18.60
CA SER A 115 -32.36 -7.32 -17.26
C SER A 115 -32.74 -5.86 -16.99
N THR A 116 -33.59 -5.65 -16.00
CA THR A 116 -34.04 -4.31 -15.58
C THR A 116 -32.86 -3.43 -15.15
N LEU A 117 -31.91 -3.98 -14.41
CA LEU A 117 -30.69 -3.28 -13.99
C LEU A 117 -29.85 -2.81 -15.19
N MET A 118 -29.61 -3.71 -16.17
CA MET A 118 -28.81 -3.39 -17.36
C MET A 118 -29.48 -2.33 -18.26
N ARG A 119 -30.82 -2.35 -18.37
CA ARG A 119 -31.55 -1.34 -19.15
C ARG A 119 -31.55 0.05 -18.53
N GLN A 120 -31.36 0.14 -17.21
CA GLN A 120 -31.34 1.42 -16.49
C GLN A 120 -29.94 2.01 -16.34
N ALA A 121 -28.90 1.24 -16.61
CA ALA A 121 -27.52 1.65 -16.45
C ALA A 121 -27.04 2.56 -17.59
N ASP A 122 -26.23 3.55 -17.24
CA ASP A 122 -25.47 4.33 -18.21
C ASP A 122 -24.34 3.49 -18.84
N VAL A 123 -23.76 2.60 -18.03
CA VAL A 123 -22.75 1.61 -18.48
C VAL A 123 -23.11 0.24 -17.92
N GLY A 124 -23.30 -0.74 -18.80
CA GLY A 124 -23.57 -2.14 -18.44
C GLY A 124 -22.36 -3.02 -18.62
N LEU A 125 -21.88 -3.65 -17.56
CA LEU A 125 -20.82 -4.66 -17.55
C LEU A 125 -21.46 -6.05 -17.52
N LEU A 126 -21.53 -6.71 -18.68
CA LEU A 126 -22.15 -8.02 -18.82
C LEU A 126 -21.15 -9.12 -18.46
N LEU A 127 -21.50 -9.95 -17.48
CA LEU A 127 -20.73 -11.13 -17.13
C LEU A 127 -20.95 -12.23 -18.18
N PRO A 128 -19.90 -12.96 -18.60
CA PRO A 128 -20.02 -14.14 -19.44
C PRO A 128 -21.01 -15.16 -18.89
N GLN A 129 -21.76 -15.80 -19.77
CA GLN A 129 -22.71 -16.85 -19.41
C GLN A 129 -21.96 -18.18 -19.24
N VAL A 130 -21.53 -18.45 -18.01
CA VAL A 130 -20.86 -19.70 -17.62
C VAL A 130 -21.60 -20.37 -16.45
N PRO A 131 -21.63 -21.71 -16.40
CA PRO A 131 -22.28 -22.42 -15.31
C PRO A 131 -21.63 -22.14 -13.96
N GLU A 132 -22.43 -22.14 -12.90
CA GLU A 132 -21.92 -22.14 -11.54
C GLU A 132 -21.08 -23.39 -11.27
N ALA A 133 -20.16 -23.33 -10.30
CA ALA A 133 -19.24 -24.43 -10.02
C ALA A 133 -19.93 -25.68 -9.43
N CYS A 134 -21.09 -25.52 -8.81
CA CYS A 134 -21.88 -26.65 -8.32
C CYS A 134 -22.63 -27.37 -9.44
N GLU A 135 -22.86 -28.66 -9.30
CA GLU A 135 -23.57 -29.48 -10.30
C GLU A 135 -25.01 -29.02 -10.55
N THR A 136 -25.67 -28.51 -9.51
CA THR A 136 -27.05 -28.03 -9.58
C THR A 136 -27.18 -26.65 -10.23
N GLY A 137 -26.09 -25.89 -10.36
CA GLY A 137 -26.08 -24.52 -10.88
C GLY A 137 -26.79 -23.49 -9.98
N ILE A 138 -27.17 -23.87 -8.76
CA ILE A 138 -27.99 -23.02 -7.87
C ILE A 138 -27.12 -22.10 -6.97
N VAL A 139 -25.94 -22.58 -6.55
CA VAL A 139 -25.10 -21.84 -5.61
C VAL A 139 -24.23 -20.82 -6.34
N PRO A 140 -24.41 -19.52 -6.11
CA PRO A 140 -23.54 -18.49 -6.69
C PRO A 140 -22.08 -18.70 -6.26
N THR A 141 -21.24 -19.06 -7.19
CA THR A 141 -19.80 -19.33 -7.03
C THR A 141 -19.03 -18.67 -8.18
N THR A 142 -19.15 -19.20 -9.37
CA THR A 142 -18.51 -18.68 -10.59
C THR A 142 -18.92 -17.23 -10.88
N SER A 143 -20.21 -16.91 -10.79
CA SER A 143 -20.72 -15.55 -10.98
C SER A 143 -20.16 -14.57 -9.96
N THR A 144 -20.04 -14.96 -8.69
CA THR A 144 -19.48 -14.10 -7.64
C THR A 144 -17.98 -13.94 -7.80
N THR A 145 -17.26 -14.97 -8.21
CA THR A 145 -15.81 -14.90 -8.50
C THR A 145 -15.52 -13.96 -9.66
N MET A 146 -16.29 -14.04 -10.75
CA MET A 146 -16.18 -13.10 -11.88
C MET A 146 -16.48 -11.67 -11.46
N THR A 147 -17.54 -11.45 -10.68
CA THR A 147 -17.93 -10.10 -10.19
C THR A 147 -16.82 -9.51 -9.32
N LEU A 148 -16.21 -10.31 -8.46
CA LEU A 148 -15.08 -9.90 -7.63
C LEU A 148 -13.88 -9.50 -8.48
N ALA A 149 -13.48 -10.35 -9.42
CA ALA A 149 -12.35 -10.10 -10.31
C ALA A 149 -12.56 -8.85 -11.19
N LEU A 150 -13.79 -8.65 -11.69
CA LEU A 150 -14.16 -7.44 -12.43
C LEU A 150 -14.03 -6.17 -11.59
N GLY A 151 -14.49 -6.21 -10.34
CA GLY A 151 -14.33 -5.10 -9.40
C GLY A 151 -12.88 -4.77 -9.09
N ASP A 152 -12.04 -5.80 -8.94
CA ASP A 152 -10.60 -5.62 -8.75
C ASP A 152 -9.93 -5.06 -10.00
N ALA A 153 -10.32 -5.52 -11.19
CA ALA A 153 -9.82 -4.96 -12.45
C ALA A 153 -10.16 -3.47 -12.60
N LEU A 154 -11.38 -3.05 -12.25
CA LEU A 154 -11.77 -1.64 -12.22
C LEU A 154 -10.91 -0.83 -11.21
N ALA A 155 -10.69 -1.38 -10.01
CA ALA A 155 -9.87 -0.71 -8.99
C ALA A 155 -8.42 -0.52 -9.44
N ILE A 156 -7.82 -1.53 -10.06
CA ILE A 156 -6.45 -1.48 -10.59
C ILE A 156 -6.36 -0.49 -11.76
N ALA A 157 -7.31 -0.53 -12.70
CA ALA A 157 -7.34 0.42 -13.81
C ALA A 157 -7.40 1.88 -13.29
N LEU A 158 -8.23 2.18 -12.29
CA LEU A 158 -8.31 3.50 -11.66
C LEU A 158 -7.01 3.88 -10.95
N MET A 159 -6.40 2.92 -10.25
CA MET A 159 -5.13 3.11 -9.55
C MET A 159 -4.01 3.50 -10.52
N GLU A 160 -3.90 2.82 -11.67
CA GLU A 160 -2.92 3.11 -12.71
C GLU A 160 -3.15 4.48 -13.36
N HIS A 161 -4.39 4.79 -13.72
CA HIS A 161 -4.75 6.10 -14.30
C HIS A 161 -4.50 7.27 -13.35
N ARG A 162 -4.62 7.07 -12.04
CA ARG A 162 -4.37 8.09 -11.01
C ARG A 162 -2.91 8.17 -10.58
N ALA A 163 -2.02 7.40 -11.19
CA ALA A 163 -0.61 7.28 -10.79
C ALA A 163 -0.45 7.05 -9.27
N PHE A 164 -1.27 6.14 -8.73
CA PHE A 164 -1.27 5.82 -7.32
C PHE A 164 0.02 5.07 -6.96
N THR A 165 0.82 5.67 -6.08
CA THR A 165 2.16 5.18 -5.75
C THR A 165 2.15 4.31 -4.48
N PRO A 166 3.23 3.54 -4.22
CA PRO A 166 3.42 2.86 -2.94
C PRO A 166 3.36 3.81 -1.74
N ASP A 167 3.80 5.07 -1.88
CA ASP A 167 3.71 6.07 -0.81
C ASP A 167 2.24 6.45 -0.51
N HIS A 168 1.40 6.55 -1.55
CA HIS A 168 -0.05 6.74 -1.36
C HIS A 168 -0.68 5.53 -0.66
N PHE A 169 -0.26 4.30 -1.04
CA PHE A 169 -0.76 3.08 -0.41
C PHE A 169 -0.42 3.04 1.09
N ARG A 170 0.77 3.49 1.46
CA ARG A 170 1.22 3.58 2.86
C ARG A 170 0.32 4.50 3.70
N LEU A 171 -0.13 5.63 3.15
CA LEU A 171 -1.03 6.57 3.85
C LEU A 171 -2.35 5.92 4.27
N PHE A 172 -2.87 4.99 3.46
CA PHE A 172 -4.12 4.27 3.74
C PHE A 172 -3.91 3.00 4.58
N HIS A 173 -2.66 2.53 4.72
CA HIS A 173 -2.30 1.31 5.45
C HIS A 173 -1.22 1.58 6.52
N PRO A 174 -1.46 2.48 7.49
CA PRO A 174 -0.44 2.86 8.48
C PRO A 174 -0.09 1.72 9.43
N GLY A 175 -0.94 0.71 9.55
CA GLY A 175 -0.75 -0.47 10.39
C GLY A 175 -0.56 -1.75 9.58
N GLY A 176 0.15 -2.72 10.18
CA GLY A 176 0.32 -4.05 9.61
C GLY A 176 1.57 -4.25 8.76
N LYS A 177 1.87 -5.54 8.44
CA LYS A 177 3.10 -5.96 7.74
C LYS A 177 3.30 -5.32 6.37
N LEU A 178 2.21 -4.95 5.70
CA LEU A 178 2.27 -4.39 4.35
C LEU A 178 2.73 -2.91 4.38
N GLY A 179 2.23 -2.13 5.34
CA GLY A 179 2.68 -0.76 5.57
C GLY A 179 4.15 -0.71 6.03
N ALA A 180 4.55 -1.61 6.93
CA ALA A 180 5.92 -1.72 7.40
C ALA A 180 6.92 -1.97 6.26
N ARG A 181 6.57 -2.80 5.27
CA ARG A 181 7.43 -3.09 4.09
C ARG A 181 7.72 -1.87 3.21
N LEU A 182 6.89 -0.84 3.28
CA LEU A 182 7.01 0.39 2.48
C LEU A 182 7.68 1.54 3.25
N LEU A 183 8.07 1.32 4.52
CA LEU A 183 8.81 2.31 5.31
C LEU A 183 10.20 2.54 4.69
N LYS A 184 10.57 3.81 4.59
CA LYS A 184 11.90 4.24 4.17
C LYS A 184 12.83 4.34 5.38
N VAL A 185 14.12 4.29 5.14
CA VAL A 185 15.17 4.54 6.14
C VAL A 185 14.95 5.88 6.82
N GLY A 186 14.63 6.92 6.04
CA GLY A 186 14.37 8.28 6.54
C GLY A 186 13.19 8.39 7.51
N ASP A 187 12.22 7.45 7.44
CA ASP A 187 11.07 7.42 8.36
C ASP A 187 11.44 6.86 9.74
N LEU A 188 12.51 6.06 9.83
CA LEU A 188 12.91 5.33 11.04
C LEU A 188 14.25 5.80 11.61
N MET A 189 15.09 6.48 10.85
CA MET A 189 16.40 6.92 11.28
C MET A 189 16.32 7.96 12.39
N HIS A 190 17.33 7.99 13.24
CA HIS A 190 17.56 9.09 14.19
C HIS A 190 18.38 10.18 13.48
N ALA A 191 17.88 11.40 13.44
CA ALA A 191 18.47 12.53 12.71
C ALA A 191 19.71 13.15 13.41
N ASP A 192 20.07 12.68 14.59
CA ASP A 192 21.24 13.13 15.37
C ASP A 192 22.24 11.96 15.55
N PRO A 193 23.00 11.59 14.48
CA PRO A 193 23.91 10.47 14.53
C PRO A 193 25.10 10.77 15.46
N PRO A 194 25.68 9.75 16.13
CA PRO A 194 26.93 9.89 16.89
C PRO A 194 28.09 10.14 15.93
N LEU A 195 28.71 11.31 15.99
CA LEU A 195 29.84 11.67 15.11
C LEU A 195 30.97 12.29 15.92
N VAL A 196 32.20 11.93 15.54
CA VAL A 196 33.44 12.48 16.08
C VAL A 196 34.42 12.76 14.95
N THR A 197 35.41 13.61 15.19
CA THR A 197 36.50 13.88 14.21
C THR A 197 37.62 12.84 14.38
N GLU A 198 38.37 12.60 13.30
CA GLU A 198 39.56 11.71 13.32
C GLU A 198 40.58 12.08 14.41
N ALA A 199 40.68 13.36 14.75
CA ALA A 199 41.64 13.87 15.72
C ALA A 199 41.21 13.67 17.19
N LEU A 200 39.95 13.31 17.46
CA LEU A 200 39.42 13.21 18.82
C LEU A 200 40.09 12.07 19.61
N PRO A 201 40.56 12.29 20.89
CA PRO A 201 41.10 11.23 21.72
C PRO A 201 40.06 10.15 22.04
N MET A 202 40.48 8.91 22.11
CA MET A 202 39.57 7.76 22.33
C MET A 202 38.80 7.85 23.66
N GLY A 203 39.35 8.47 24.68
CA GLY A 203 38.61 8.71 25.94
C GLY A 203 37.32 9.51 25.73
N GLU A 204 37.36 10.55 24.89
CA GLU A 204 36.18 11.37 24.56
C GLU A 204 35.26 10.61 23.59
N VAL A 205 35.80 9.81 22.66
CA VAL A 205 35.01 8.96 21.77
C VAL A 205 34.14 7.97 22.55
N LEU A 206 34.68 7.34 23.58
CA LEU A 206 33.94 6.41 24.46
C LEU A 206 32.79 7.08 25.18
N VAL A 207 32.98 8.34 25.62
CA VAL A 207 31.91 9.15 26.22
C VAL A 207 30.78 9.38 25.19
N GLU A 208 31.12 9.73 23.93
CA GLU A 208 30.12 9.97 22.90
C GLU A 208 29.34 8.68 22.52
N ILE A 209 30.02 7.54 22.40
CA ILE A 209 29.39 6.23 22.17
C ILE A 209 28.39 5.92 23.28
N SER A 210 28.80 6.12 24.55
CA SER A 210 27.93 5.89 25.71
C SER A 210 26.75 6.85 25.76
N ARG A 211 26.96 8.14 25.44
CA ARG A 211 25.93 9.19 25.47
C ARG A 211 24.83 8.94 24.45
N LYS A 212 25.19 8.49 23.27
CA LYS A 212 24.25 8.26 22.16
C LYS A 212 23.59 6.87 22.20
N GLY A 213 24.23 5.87 22.81
CA GLY A 213 23.63 4.56 23.09
C GLY A 213 23.43 3.63 21.89
N PHE A 214 24.06 3.91 20.73
CA PHE A 214 24.00 3.04 19.56
C PHE A 214 25.10 1.97 19.51
N GLY A 215 26.07 2.00 20.44
CA GLY A 215 27.22 1.10 20.45
C GLY A 215 28.24 1.38 19.35
N VAL A 216 28.08 2.46 18.58
CA VAL A 216 28.98 2.87 17.51
C VAL A 216 29.08 4.38 17.44
N VAL A 217 30.13 4.87 16.72
CA VAL A 217 30.29 6.27 16.38
C VAL A 217 30.87 6.40 14.97
N GLY A 218 30.30 7.29 14.16
CA GLY A 218 30.85 7.67 12.86
C GLY A 218 32.05 8.61 13.06
N VAL A 219 33.08 8.44 12.25
CA VAL A 219 34.27 9.29 12.27
C VAL A 219 34.27 10.14 11.01
N THR A 220 34.45 11.45 11.16
CA THR A 220 34.48 12.40 10.07
C THR A 220 35.87 12.99 9.88
N ASP A 221 36.20 13.29 8.62
CA ASP A 221 37.40 14.01 8.26
C ASP A 221 37.27 15.53 8.58
N ALA A 222 38.31 16.30 8.21
CA ALA A 222 38.35 17.76 8.44
C ALA A 222 37.29 18.53 7.63
N THR A 223 36.70 17.94 6.59
CA THR A 223 35.63 18.52 5.76
C THR A 223 34.21 18.16 6.27
N GLY A 224 34.13 17.31 7.30
CA GLY A 224 32.88 16.79 7.86
C GLY A 224 32.29 15.62 7.05
N GLN A 225 33.09 15.04 6.14
CA GLN A 225 32.67 13.83 5.43
C GLN A 225 32.96 12.58 6.28
N LEU A 226 32.10 11.57 6.14
CA LEU A 226 32.23 10.33 6.86
C LEU A 226 33.43 9.52 6.32
N SER A 227 34.48 9.36 7.12
CA SER A 227 35.71 8.66 6.77
C SER A 227 35.82 7.25 7.37
N GLY A 228 35.09 7.02 8.49
CA GLY A 228 35.16 5.74 9.21
C GLY A 228 34.01 5.53 10.20
N ILE A 229 34.07 4.40 10.88
CA ILE A 229 33.20 4.02 11.98
C ILE A 229 34.00 3.33 13.07
N ILE A 230 33.65 3.55 14.33
CA ILE A 230 34.18 2.82 15.47
C ILE A 230 33.04 2.05 16.12
N THR A 231 33.22 0.76 16.26
CA THR A 231 32.28 -0.19 16.87
C THR A 231 32.91 -0.88 18.06
N ASP A 232 32.12 -1.59 18.86
CA ASP A 232 32.64 -2.44 19.94
C ASP A 232 33.71 -3.43 19.48
N GLY A 233 33.62 -3.92 18.22
CA GLY A 233 34.63 -4.78 17.62
C GLY A 233 35.97 -4.08 17.44
N ASP A 234 35.95 -2.80 17.04
CA ASP A 234 37.14 -1.98 16.89
C ASP A 234 37.77 -1.68 18.25
N LEU A 235 36.98 -1.37 19.27
CA LEU A 235 37.46 -1.15 20.63
C LEU A 235 38.17 -2.37 21.18
N ARG A 236 37.63 -3.57 20.98
CA ARG A 236 38.24 -4.84 21.43
C ARG A 236 39.53 -5.14 20.70
N ARG A 237 39.62 -4.89 19.38
CA ARG A 237 40.84 -5.11 18.59
C ARG A 237 41.99 -4.20 18.99
N HIS A 238 41.69 -3.03 19.52
CA HIS A 238 42.68 -2.02 19.90
C HIS A 238 42.76 -1.80 21.41
N LEU A 239 42.32 -2.76 22.21
CA LEU A 239 42.22 -2.61 23.66
C LEU A 239 43.53 -2.15 24.29
N ASP A 240 44.65 -2.75 23.82
CA ASP A 240 46.00 -2.35 24.25
C ASP A 240 46.35 -0.96 23.72
N GLY A 241 46.52 0.00 24.64
CA GLY A 241 46.87 1.38 24.32
C GLY A 241 45.73 2.20 23.77
N LEU A 242 44.46 1.74 23.85
CA LEU A 242 43.28 2.42 23.32
C LEU A 242 43.21 3.88 23.77
N MET A 243 43.40 4.14 25.04
CA MET A 243 43.26 5.47 25.64
C MET A 243 44.33 6.49 25.17
N THR A 244 45.39 6.05 24.58
CA THR A 244 46.47 6.90 24.04
C THR A 244 46.30 7.20 22.55
N ARG A 245 45.29 6.59 21.91
CA ARG A 245 45.00 6.71 20.45
C ARG A 245 43.95 7.77 20.18
N ARG A 246 43.88 8.14 18.89
CA ARG A 246 42.83 9.00 18.33
C ARG A 246 41.85 8.17 17.51
N ALA A 247 40.65 8.73 17.27
CA ALA A 247 39.57 8.07 16.51
C ALA A 247 40.03 7.55 15.14
N GLY A 248 40.78 8.36 14.38
CA GLY A 248 41.30 7.99 13.05
C GLY A 248 42.26 6.81 13.03
N GLU A 249 42.88 6.46 14.21
CA GLU A 249 43.83 5.33 14.34
C GLU A 249 43.11 4.02 14.70
N VAL A 250 41.85 4.12 15.18
CA VAL A 250 41.07 2.99 15.68
C VAL A 250 39.94 2.62 14.71
N MET A 251 39.44 3.59 13.94
CA MET A 251 38.30 3.41 13.07
C MET A 251 38.45 2.37 11.98
N THR A 252 37.39 1.67 11.63
CA THR A 252 37.27 0.95 10.37
C THR A 252 36.90 1.94 9.28
N ARG A 253 37.68 2.04 8.22
CA ARG A 253 37.46 2.95 7.07
C ARG A 253 36.37 2.41 6.14
N ALA A 254 35.80 3.32 5.32
CA ALA A 254 34.72 3.02 4.37
C ALA A 254 33.53 2.26 5.00
N PRO A 255 32.89 2.87 6.00
CA PRO A 255 31.74 2.26 6.67
C PRO A 255 30.61 1.99 5.68
N LYS A 256 29.83 0.95 5.96
CA LYS A 256 28.59 0.73 5.18
C LYS A 256 27.56 1.81 5.53
N THR A 257 27.02 2.43 4.51
CA THR A 257 26.01 3.48 4.61
C THR A 257 24.78 3.10 3.79
N ILE A 258 23.71 3.85 3.99
CA ILE A 258 22.48 3.71 3.22
C ILE A 258 21.85 5.09 3.00
N GLY A 259 21.11 5.26 1.92
CA GLY A 259 20.36 6.49 1.65
C GLY A 259 19.04 6.58 2.42
N PRO A 260 18.52 7.78 2.71
CA PRO A 260 17.25 7.95 3.43
C PRO A 260 16.04 7.44 2.65
N ASP A 261 16.11 7.42 1.32
CA ASP A 261 15.03 6.98 0.43
C ASP A 261 14.98 5.46 0.22
N ALA A 262 16.02 4.72 0.63
CA ALA A 262 16.03 3.27 0.58
C ALA A 262 14.94 2.67 1.49
N LEU A 263 14.44 1.48 1.15
CA LEU A 263 13.47 0.81 2.00
C LEU A 263 14.11 0.33 3.31
N ALA A 264 13.39 0.48 4.41
CA ALA A 264 13.86 0.00 5.71
C ALA A 264 14.06 -1.54 5.74
N GLY A 265 13.30 -2.28 4.90
CA GLY A 265 13.50 -3.71 4.68
C GLY A 265 14.85 -4.03 4.03
N GLU A 266 15.33 -3.20 3.09
CA GLU A 266 16.66 -3.34 2.47
C GLU A 266 17.75 -3.06 3.48
N ALA A 267 17.58 -2.03 4.32
CA ALA A 267 18.48 -1.72 5.42
C ALA A 267 18.62 -2.90 6.40
N LEU A 268 17.49 -3.51 6.79
CA LEU A 268 17.47 -4.68 7.68
C LEU A 268 18.17 -5.88 7.04
N ALA A 269 17.91 -6.15 5.75
CA ALA A 269 18.56 -7.21 5.00
C ALA A 269 20.08 -6.98 4.93
N LEU A 270 20.53 -5.75 4.66
CA LEU A 270 21.94 -5.37 4.64
C LEU A 270 22.59 -5.55 6.03
N MET A 271 21.92 -5.14 7.11
CA MET A 271 22.41 -5.34 8.48
C MET A 271 22.57 -6.82 8.81
N ASN A 272 21.61 -7.66 8.44
CA ASN A 272 21.65 -9.11 8.65
C ASN A 272 22.78 -9.79 7.84
N ASP A 273 22.90 -9.47 6.54
CA ASP A 273 23.93 -10.00 5.66
C ASP A 273 25.34 -9.67 6.16
N ARG A 274 25.55 -8.43 6.58
CA ARG A 274 26.84 -7.94 7.07
C ARG A 274 27.07 -8.22 8.55
N LYS A 275 26.10 -8.77 9.27
CA LYS A 275 26.14 -9.05 10.72
C LYS A 275 26.48 -7.78 11.53
N ILE A 276 25.85 -6.65 11.16
CA ILE A 276 25.98 -5.35 11.84
C ILE A 276 24.61 -4.94 12.40
N THR A 277 24.62 -4.11 13.43
CA THR A 277 23.40 -3.69 14.15
C THR A 277 22.90 -2.31 13.77
N CYS A 278 23.71 -1.52 13.06
CA CYS A 278 23.32 -0.18 12.63
C CYS A 278 24.00 0.22 11.32
N LEU A 279 23.40 1.20 10.66
CA LEU A 279 23.88 1.85 9.46
C LEU A 279 23.88 3.36 9.64
N LEU A 280 24.96 4.03 9.27
CA LEU A 280 24.94 5.48 9.12
C LEU A 280 24.21 5.82 7.83
N VAL A 281 23.32 6.83 7.92
CA VAL A 281 22.52 7.30 6.78
C VAL A 281 23.20 8.50 6.17
N THR A 282 23.43 8.47 4.84
CA THR A 282 24.09 9.55 4.10
C THR A 282 23.16 10.08 3.01
N ALA A 283 23.19 11.41 2.77
CA ALA A 283 22.35 12.02 1.75
C ALA A 283 22.80 11.68 0.31
N THR A 284 24.09 11.49 0.10
CA THR A 284 24.69 11.18 -1.23
C THR A 284 25.85 10.22 -1.05
N GLU A 285 26.14 9.43 -2.10
CA GLU A 285 27.29 8.51 -2.11
C GLU A 285 28.62 9.23 -2.37
N ASP A 286 28.61 10.27 -3.21
CA ASP A 286 29.83 10.98 -3.66
C ASP A 286 30.47 11.88 -2.59
N ALA A 287 29.68 12.36 -1.64
CA ALA A 287 30.15 13.19 -0.52
C ALA A 287 29.42 12.77 0.77
N PRO A 288 29.78 11.64 1.37
CA PRO A 288 28.99 11.00 2.40
C PRO A 288 29.02 11.78 3.71
N ARG A 289 28.13 12.74 3.86
CA ARG A 289 27.84 13.35 5.17
C ARG A 289 26.76 12.54 5.86
N ALA A 290 27.05 12.07 7.07
CA ALA A 290 26.06 11.36 7.86
C ALA A 290 24.98 12.32 8.32
N ILE A 291 23.73 12.05 7.90
CA ILE A 291 22.52 12.81 8.26
C ILE A 291 21.67 12.08 9.29
N GLY A 292 21.98 10.82 9.57
CA GLY A 292 21.24 10.00 10.53
C GLY A 292 21.93 8.67 10.80
N ILE A 293 21.32 7.92 11.71
CA ILE A 293 21.68 6.54 12.05
C ILE A 293 20.42 5.70 12.17
N LEU A 294 20.43 4.49 11.60
CA LEU A 294 19.37 3.50 11.73
C LEU A 294 19.89 2.29 12.49
N HIS A 295 19.18 1.86 13.52
CA HIS A 295 19.51 0.67 14.29
C HIS A 295 18.55 -0.48 13.97
N VAL A 296 19.00 -1.73 14.02
CA VAL A 296 18.20 -2.92 13.75
C VAL A 296 16.90 -2.96 14.58
N HIS A 297 16.93 -2.52 15.82
CA HIS A 297 15.75 -2.46 16.69
C HIS A 297 14.69 -1.46 16.21
N ASP A 298 15.04 -0.43 15.46
CA ASP A 298 14.06 0.51 14.90
C ASP A 298 13.25 -0.19 13.80
N CYS A 299 13.92 -0.99 12.95
CA CYS A 299 13.28 -1.83 11.95
C CYS A 299 12.33 -2.87 12.60
N LEU A 300 12.83 -3.57 13.65
CA LEU A 300 12.03 -4.59 14.35
C LEU A 300 10.81 -3.99 15.05
N ARG A 301 10.96 -2.83 15.71
CA ARG A 301 9.83 -2.09 16.34
C ARG A 301 8.80 -1.63 15.31
N ALA A 302 9.23 -1.31 14.10
CA ALA A 302 8.36 -0.96 13.00
C ALA A 302 7.65 -2.17 12.36
N GLY A 303 7.90 -3.40 12.85
CA GLY A 303 7.25 -4.62 12.37
C GLY A 303 7.92 -5.29 11.16
N LEU A 304 9.15 -4.89 10.83
CA LEU A 304 9.97 -5.57 9.84
C LEU A 304 10.62 -6.82 10.46
N SER A 305 10.66 -7.92 9.69
CA SER A 305 11.20 -9.21 10.15
C SER A 305 11.88 -9.95 8.99
#